data_5b9a019d0b766215a415293b5543aec1
#
_entry.id   5b9a019d0b766215a415293b5543aec1
#
_cell.length_a   1.000
_cell.length_b   1.000
_cell.length_c   1.000
_cell.angle_alpha   90.00
_cell.angle_beta   90.00
_cell.angle_gamma   90.00
#
_symmetry.space_group_name_H-M   'P 1'
#
loop_
_entity.id
_entity.type
_entity.pdbx_description
1 polymer ?
#
loop_
_entity_poly.entity_id
_entity_poly.type
_entity_poly.pdbx_seq_one_letter_code
_entity_poly.pdbx_strand_id
1 'polypeptide(L)'
;MKDNLPILEVKALGGFSMRYEEKTISIGSGKSTKAVKLLQILLCSEGRTVSRERLLDMLYGNEDITDAANNLRVTTFRLKKMLVTAGLPQYDYIQIKSGMYSFAAPMEVVLDADRFVSLCDQADEAEDTEEKIDLMKKACQLYGGDYLPDFICDGVVLAKNSNYKEKYTNALNTLCELLMDRGEYETAIEVCEPACRMYPFDEWQAIQIDCLMRMKKYDELSLIHI
;
A
#
# COMPACT_ATOMS: atom_id res chain seq x y z
N MET A 1 -31.61 0.47 5.22
CA MET A 1 -30.52 1.23 5.88
C MET A 1 -29.29 0.33 5.74
N LYS A 2 -28.27 0.75 4.95
CA LYS A 2 -26.98 0.07 5.01
C LYS A 2 -26.40 0.47 6.36
N ASP A 3 -26.32 -0.45 7.31
CA ASP A 3 -25.59 -0.24 8.55
C ASP A 3 -24.17 0.15 8.18
N ASN A 4 -23.77 1.35 8.58
CA ASN A 4 -22.43 1.86 8.32
C ASN A 4 -21.50 1.05 9.23
N LEU A 5 -20.96 -0.06 8.72
CA LEU A 5 -20.00 -0.88 9.45
C LEU A 5 -18.77 -0.01 9.76
N PRO A 6 -18.18 -0.14 10.94
CA PRO A 6 -16.89 0.50 11.23
C PRO A 6 -15.84 0.08 10.20
N ILE A 7 -14.89 0.95 9.93
CA ILE A 7 -13.87 0.72 8.89
C ILE A 7 -12.51 0.47 9.54
N LEU A 8 -11.83 -0.58 9.10
CA LEU A 8 -10.42 -0.83 9.33
C LEU A 8 -9.64 -0.48 8.06
N GLU A 9 -9.00 0.66 8.07
CA GLU A 9 -8.09 1.07 7.00
C GLU A 9 -6.73 0.39 7.19
N VAL A 10 -6.21 -0.20 6.11
CA VAL A 10 -4.93 -0.89 6.09
C VAL A 10 -4.05 -0.24 5.02
N LYS A 11 -2.93 0.30 5.44
CA LYS A 11 -1.88 0.77 4.54
C LYS A 11 -0.91 -0.39 4.28
N ALA A 12 -0.63 -0.65 2.99
CA ALA A 12 0.31 -1.68 2.53
C ALA A 12 1.29 -1.14 1.48
N LEU A 13 1.03 0.03 0.89
CA LEU A 13 1.90 0.72 -0.07
C LEU A 13 2.89 1.64 0.67
N GLY A 14 4.20 1.36 0.55
CA GLY A 14 5.27 2.11 1.20
C GLY A 14 5.43 1.84 2.70
N GLY A 15 4.86 0.74 3.19
CA GLY A 15 4.94 0.32 4.58
C GLY A 15 3.63 -0.27 5.07
N PHE A 16 3.61 -0.73 6.34
CA PHE A 16 2.41 -1.33 6.91
C PHE A 16 1.94 -0.57 8.14
N SER A 17 0.69 -0.11 8.09
CA SER A 17 0.01 0.48 9.24
C SER A 17 -1.50 0.21 9.16
N MET A 18 -2.18 0.34 10.29
CA MET A 18 -3.64 0.17 10.35
C MET A 18 -4.27 1.31 11.13
N ARG A 19 -5.48 1.69 10.74
CA ARG A 19 -6.31 2.67 11.42
C ARG A 19 -7.72 2.11 11.55
N TYR A 20 -8.22 2.08 12.77
CA TYR A 20 -9.60 1.70 13.05
C TYR A 20 -10.37 2.94 13.49
N GLU A 21 -11.35 3.34 12.71
CA GLU A 21 -12.03 4.63 12.85
C GLU A 21 -10.97 5.77 12.83
N GLU A 22 -10.84 6.53 13.91
CA GLU A 22 -9.85 7.62 14.00
C GLU A 22 -8.57 7.24 14.76
N LYS A 23 -8.45 5.97 15.20
CA LYS A 23 -7.33 5.51 16.02
C LYS A 23 -6.32 4.71 15.21
N THR A 24 -5.05 5.09 15.28
CA THR A 24 -3.96 4.26 14.76
C THR A 24 -3.82 3.02 15.64
N ILE A 25 -3.85 1.86 15.00
CA ILE A 25 -3.66 0.56 15.64
C ILE A 25 -2.19 0.20 15.60
N SER A 26 -1.51 0.34 16.74
CA SER A 26 -0.08 0.00 16.85
C SER A 26 0.10 -1.47 17.22
N ILE A 27 0.58 -2.27 16.27
CA ILE A 27 0.88 -3.69 16.48
C ILE A 27 2.39 -3.88 16.49
N GLY A 28 2.94 -4.10 17.67
CA GLY A 28 4.37 -4.31 17.89
C GLY A 28 5.18 -2.99 18.00
N SER A 29 6.32 -3.06 18.64
CA SER A 29 7.20 -1.90 18.92
C SER A 29 8.19 -1.67 17.76
N GLY A 30 7.72 -1.37 16.55
CA GLY A 30 8.58 -0.93 15.44
C GLY A 30 9.44 -2.02 14.77
N LYS A 31 9.36 -3.28 15.19
CA LYS A 31 10.00 -4.42 14.50
C LYS A 31 8.95 -5.32 13.87
N SER A 32 9.19 -5.70 12.62
CA SER A 32 8.36 -6.68 11.90
C SER A 32 8.49 -8.06 12.56
N THR A 33 7.60 -8.38 13.49
CA THR A 33 7.55 -9.70 14.14
C THR A 33 6.82 -10.71 13.27
N LYS A 34 7.03 -12.01 13.49
CA LYS A 34 6.27 -13.07 12.78
C LYS A 34 4.76 -12.90 12.90
N ALA A 35 4.27 -12.35 14.00
CA ALA A 35 2.85 -12.07 14.19
C ALA A 35 2.37 -10.90 13.29
N VAL A 36 3.16 -9.85 13.14
CA VAL A 36 2.87 -8.75 12.22
C VAL A 36 2.94 -9.24 10.78
N LYS A 37 3.96 -10.04 10.43
CA LYS A 37 4.07 -10.65 9.10
C LYS A 37 2.87 -11.55 8.77
N LEU A 38 2.42 -12.38 9.73
CA LEU A 38 1.21 -13.20 9.56
C LEU A 38 -0.02 -12.33 9.27
N LEU A 39 -0.17 -11.21 9.99
CA LEU A 39 -1.28 -10.29 9.76
C LEU A 39 -1.22 -9.64 8.37
N GLN A 40 -0.05 -9.16 7.96
CA GLN A 40 0.19 -8.60 6.62
C GLN A 40 -0.21 -9.60 5.52
N ILE A 41 0.27 -10.85 5.63
CA ILE A 41 -0.06 -11.91 4.68
C ILE A 41 -1.56 -12.13 4.61
N LEU A 42 -2.24 -12.25 5.75
CA LEU A 42 -3.68 -12.53 5.78
C LEU A 42 -4.53 -11.37 5.27
N LEU A 43 -4.20 -10.12 5.63
CA LEU A 43 -4.95 -8.95 5.18
C LEU A 43 -4.76 -8.66 3.69
N CYS A 44 -3.57 -8.92 3.17
CA CYS A 44 -3.17 -8.54 1.82
C CYS A 44 -3.26 -9.69 0.80
N SER A 45 -3.68 -10.88 1.24
CA SER A 45 -3.98 -12.01 0.35
C SER A 45 -5.37 -11.90 -0.23
N GLU A 46 -5.53 -12.42 -1.43
CA GLU A 46 -6.82 -12.47 -2.12
C GLU A 46 -7.84 -13.26 -1.28
N GLY A 47 -9.05 -12.73 -1.15
CA GLY A 47 -10.07 -13.28 -0.27
C GLY A 47 -9.68 -13.34 1.21
N ARG A 48 -8.56 -12.72 1.60
CA ARG A 48 -7.99 -12.73 2.97
C ARG A 48 -7.83 -14.13 3.54
N THR A 49 -7.50 -15.09 2.67
CA THR A 49 -7.39 -16.51 3.04
C THR A 49 -6.12 -17.10 2.46
N VAL A 50 -5.36 -17.85 3.27
CA VAL A 50 -4.07 -18.45 2.90
C VAL A 50 -3.96 -19.85 3.45
N SER A 51 -3.39 -20.78 2.69
CA SER A 51 -3.14 -22.14 3.14
C SER A 51 -2.04 -22.18 4.21
N ARG A 52 -2.11 -23.20 5.06
CA ARG A 52 -1.09 -23.44 6.09
C ARG A 52 0.29 -23.60 5.49
N GLU A 53 0.40 -24.35 4.39
CA GLU A 53 1.67 -24.59 3.69
C GLU A 53 2.30 -23.27 3.22
N ARG A 54 1.50 -22.41 2.59
CA ARG A 54 1.94 -21.12 2.11
C ARG A 54 2.38 -20.21 3.25
N LEU A 55 1.65 -20.22 4.39
CA LEU A 55 2.06 -19.46 5.57
C LEU A 55 3.36 -19.97 6.18
N LEU A 56 3.57 -21.29 6.21
CA LEU A 56 4.83 -21.86 6.71
C LEU A 56 5.99 -21.47 5.81
N ASP A 57 5.83 -21.52 4.50
CA ASP A 57 6.83 -21.10 3.54
C ASP A 57 7.18 -19.61 3.70
N MET A 58 6.19 -18.72 3.65
CA MET A 58 6.41 -17.27 3.76
C MET A 58 7.00 -16.82 5.09
N LEU A 59 6.62 -17.45 6.20
CA LEU A 59 7.07 -17.04 7.54
C LEU A 59 8.36 -17.71 7.98
N TYR A 60 8.62 -18.94 7.53
CA TYR A 60 9.67 -19.79 8.09
C TYR A 60 10.53 -20.49 7.04
N GLY A 61 10.22 -20.38 5.73
CA GLY A 61 10.91 -21.11 4.67
C GLY A 61 12.43 -20.92 4.60
N ASN A 62 12.92 -19.79 5.11
CA ASN A 62 14.34 -19.45 5.16
C ASN A 62 15.00 -19.72 6.54
N GLU A 63 14.31 -20.40 7.44
CA GLU A 63 14.79 -20.64 8.80
C GLU A 63 14.86 -22.14 9.08
N ASP A 64 15.95 -22.59 9.70
CA ASP A 64 16.10 -24.00 10.13
C ASP A 64 15.31 -24.19 11.45
N ILE A 65 14.00 -24.43 11.33
CA ILE A 65 13.08 -24.56 12.44
C ILE A 65 12.56 -25.98 12.56
N THR A 66 12.78 -26.61 13.70
CA THR A 66 12.41 -28.00 13.98
C THR A 66 10.89 -28.24 13.99
N ASP A 67 10.08 -27.24 14.40
CA ASP A 67 8.60 -27.34 14.46
C ASP A 67 7.92 -26.04 14.04
N ALA A 68 7.98 -25.77 12.74
CA ALA A 68 7.35 -24.61 12.14
C ALA A 68 5.82 -24.58 12.33
N ALA A 69 5.20 -25.76 12.39
CA ALA A 69 3.74 -25.90 12.57
C ALA A 69 3.29 -25.43 13.97
N ASN A 70 4.00 -25.78 15.01
CA ASN A 70 3.72 -25.31 16.36
C ASN A 70 4.04 -23.80 16.50
N ASN A 71 5.13 -23.33 15.87
CA ASN A 71 5.47 -21.93 15.84
C ASN A 71 4.36 -21.09 15.16
N LEU A 72 3.77 -21.54 14.07
CA LEU A 72 2.63 -20.87 13.42
C LEU A 72 1.43 -20.80 14.38
N ARG A 73 1.13 -21.89 15.13
CA ARG A 73 0.06 -21.89 16.12
C ARG A 73 0.29 -20.87 17.23
N VAL A 74 1.49 -20.82 17.77
CA VAL A 74 1.89 -19.84 18.81
C VAL A 74 1.82 -18.42 18.26
N THR A 75 2.30 -18.18 17.03
CA THR A 75 2.26 -16.90 16.36
C THR A 75 0.81 -16.43 16.13
N THR A 76 -0.06 -17.32 15.71
CA THR A 76 -1.50 -17.04 15.54
C THR A 76 -2.15 -16.64 16.87
N PHE A 77 -1.86 -17.35 17.94
CA PHE A 77 -2.40 -17.03 19.27
C PHE A 77 -1.90 -15.65 19.76
N ARG A 78 -0.61 -15.35 19.57
CA ARG A 78 -0.04 -14.04 19.90
C ARG A 78 -0.71 -12.93 19.08
N LEU A 79 -0.90 -13.14 17.78
CA LEU A 79 -1.55 -12.17 16.89
C LEU A 79 -2.98 -11.86 17.37
N LYS A 80 -3.80 -12.87 17.68
CA LYS A 80 -5.15 -12.67 18.20
C LYS A 80 -5.18 -11.77 19.45
N LYS A 81 -4.26 -11.99 20.39
CA LYS A 81 -4.11 -11.14 21.57
C LYS A 81 -3.65 -9.73 21.24
N MET A 82 -2.68 -9.61 20.34
CA MET A 82 -2.13 -8.30 19.94
C MET A 82 -3.21 -7.41 19.32
N LEU A 83 -4.07 -7.93 18.47
CA LEU A 83 -5.13 -7.16 17.81
C LEU A 83 -6.09 -6.52 18.82
N VAL A 84 -6.56 -7.30 19.79
CA VAL A 84 -7.46 -6.79 20.84
C VAL A 84 -6.73 -5.82 21.78
N THR A 85 -5.49 -6.14 22.18
CA THR A 85 -4.69 -5.24 23.03
C THR A 85 -4.36 -3.92 22.34
N ALA A 86 -4.21 -3.93 21.02
CA ALA A 86 -3.96 -2.73 20.21
C ALA A 86 -5.20 -1.82 20.05
N GLY A 87 -6.39 -2.27 20.47
CA GLY A 87 -7.60 -1.46 20.51
C GLY A 87 -8.69 -1.87 19.52
N LEU A 88 -8.51 -2.99 18.81
CA LEU A 88 -9.61 -3.54 18.02
C LEU A 88 -10.67 -4.20 18.94
N PRO A 89 -11.96 -4.23 18.55
CA PRO A 89 -13.02 -4.91 19.30
C PRO A 89 -12.70 -6.37 19.60
N GLN A 90 -13.30 -6.92 20.64
CA GLN A 90 -13.14 -8.34 20.97
C GLN A 90 -13.79 -9.20 19.89
N TYR A 91 -12.98 -9.92 19.10
CA TYR A 91 -13.44 -10.76 18.01
C TYR A 91 -12.42 -11.85 17.69
N ASP A 92 -12.85 -12.95 17.05
CA ASP A 92 -11.92 -14.00 16.56
C ASP A 92 -11.45 -13.68 15.14
N TYR A 93 -10.47 -12.77 15.04
CA TYR A 93 -9.95 -12.25 13.78
C TYR A 93 -9.29 -13.28 12.88
N ILE A 94 -8.75 -14.37 13.45
CA ILE A 94 -8.07 -15.40 12.67
C ILE A 94 -8.84 -16.71 12.79
N GLN A 95 -9.52 -17.07 11.71
CA GLN A 95 -10.25 -18.33 11.62
C GLN A 95 -9.41 -19.37 10.90
N ILE A 96 -9.52 -20.63 11.36
CA ILE A 96 -8.80 -21.76 10.77
C ILE A 96 -9.83 -22.84 10.45
N LYS A 97 -9.99 -23.14 9.15
CA LYS A 97 -10.90 -24.18 8.66
C LYS A 97 -10.19 -25.02 7.58
N SER A 98 -10.17 -26.32 7.74
CA SER A 98 -9.58 -27.26 6.75
C SER A 98 -8.16 -26.87 6.28
N GLY A 99 -7.30 -26.39 7.20
CA GLY A 99 -5.94 -25.99 6.88
C GLY A 99 -5.81 -24.59 6.25
N MET A 100 -6.92 -23.90 6.04
CA MET A 100 -6.93 -22.51 5.55
C MET A 100 -7.02 -21.55 6.73
N TYR A 101 -6.19 -20.51 6.70
CA TYR A 101 -6.19 -19.40 7.64
C TYR A 101 -6.83 -18.20 6.97
N SER A 102 -7.81 -17.59 7.62
CA SER A 102 -8.49 -16.41 7.08
C SER A 102 -8.56 -15.29 8.11
N PHE A 103 -8.47 -14.06 7.63
CA PHE A 103 -8.78 -12.87 8.43
C PHE A 103 -10.28 -12.59 8.32
N ALA A 104 -10.97 -12.58 9.47
CA ALA A 104 -12.37 -12.21 9.58
C ALA A 104 -12.50 -11.04 10.54
N ALA A 105 -13.38 -10.09 10.24
CA ALA A 105 -13.59 -8.91 11.08
C ALA A 105 -15.08 -8.53 11.07
N PRO A 106 -15.62 -8.00 12.18
CA PRO A 106 -16.98 -7.48 12.25
C PRO A 106 -17.05 -6.03 11.72
N MET A 107 -16.18 -5.71 10.74
CA MET A 107 -16.02 -4.39 10.17
C MET A 107 -15.59 -4.50 8.71
N GLU A 108 -15.74 -3.43 7.95
CA GLU A 108 -15.19 -3.32 6.60
C GLU A 108 -13.69 -3.15 6.68
N VAL A 109 -12.94 -3.90 5.87
CA VAL A 109 -11.47 -3.77 5.76
C VAL A 109 -11.15 -3.17 4.41
N VAL A 110 -10.51 -2.02 4.41
CA VAL A 110 -10.15 -1.26 3.21
C VAL A 110 -8.63 -1.20 3.08
N LEU A 111 -8.08 -1.78 2.02
CA LEU A 111 -6.66 -1.67 1.69
C LEU A 111 -6.41 -0.44 0.81
N ASP A 112 -5.34 0.28 1.10
CA ASP A 112 -4.87 1.38 0.25
C ASP A 112 -4.52 0.91 -1.16
N ALA A 113 -3.93 -0.28 -1.31
CA ALA A 113 -3.60 -0.87 -2.60
C ALA A 113 -4.84 -1.15 -3.47
N ASP A 114 -5.93 -1.67 -2.88
CA ASP A 114 -7.18 -1.92 -3.60
C ASP A 114 -7.83 -0.59 -4.01
N ARG A 115 -7.81 0.40 -3.10
CA ARG A 115 -8.33 1.74 -3.37
C ARG A 115 -7.52 2.48 -4.43
N PHE A 116 -6.20 2.33 -4.42
CA PHE A 116 -5.31 2.87 -5.44
C PHE A 116 -5.66 2.34 -6.83
N VAL A 117 -5.78 1.02 -6.98
CA VAL A 117 -6.16 0.40 -8.26
C VAL A 117 -7.53 0.89 -8.71
N SER A 118 -8.52 0.90 -7.81
CA SER A 118 -9.88 1.38 -8.14
C SER A 118 -9.89 2.84 -8.61
N LEU A 119 -9.06 3.72 -8.03
CA LEU A 119 -8.96 5.12 -8.45
C LEU A 119 -8.27 5.25 -9.82
N CYS A 120 -7.24 4.45 -10.10
CA CYS A 120 -6.62 4.42 -11.41
C CYS A 120 -7.61 3.95 -12.49
N ASP A 121 -8.32 2.85 -12.22
CA ASP A 121 -9.29 2.30 -13.17
C ASP A 121 -10.46 3.30 -13.42
N GLN A 122 -10.96 3.97 -12.38
CA GLN A 122 -11.96 5.05 -12.53
C GLN A 122 -11.41 6.24 -13.32
N ALA A 123 -10.15 6.62 -13.14
CA ALA A 123 -9.52 7.70 -13.90
C ALA A 123 -9.36 7.34 -15.38
N ASP A 124 -9.10 6.06 -15.69
CA ASP A 124 -9.00 5.58 -17.07
C ASP A 124 -10.37 5.62 -17.79
N GLU A 125 -11.46 5.39 -17.05
CA GLU A 125 -12.84 5.42 -17.56
C GLU A 125 -13.43 6.85 -17.61
N ALA A 126 -12.86 7.82 -16.90
CA ALA A 126 -13.37 9.17 -16.80
C ALA A 126 -13.29 9.92 -18.14
N GLU A 127 -14.44 10.43 -18.64
CA GLU A 127 -14.53 11.26 -19.84
C GLU A 127 -14.22 12.73 -19.53
N ASP A 128 -14.56 13.20 -18.33
CA ASP A 128 -14.29 14.57 -17.89
C ASP A 128 -12.85 14.72 -17.40
N THR A 129 -12.14 15.70 -17.95
CA THR A 129 -10.73 15.94 -17.65
C THR A 129 -10.51 16.40 -16.20
N GLU A 130 -11.44 17.17 -15.61
CA GLU A 130 -11.33 17.59 -14.20
C GLU A 130 -11.47 16.40 -13.26
N GLU A 131 -12.49 15.56 -13.53
CA GLU A 131 -12.70 14.32 -12.76
C GLU A 131 -11.47 13.39 -12.85
N LYS A 132 -10.92 13.23 -14.08
CA LYS A 132 -9.72 12.44 -14.32
C LYS A 132 -8.52 12.93 -13.51
N ILE A 133 -8.26 14.24 -13.54
CA ILE A 133 -7.17 14.87 -12.75
C ILE A 133 -7.39 14.62 -11.25
N ASP A 134 -8.60 14.80 -10.73
CA ASP A 134 -8.90 14.62 -9.31
C ASP A 134 -8.71 13.15 -8.87
N LEU A 135 -9.17 12.20 -9.68
CA LEU A 135 -8.98 10.77 -9.42
C LEU A 135 -7.50 10.37 -9.44
N MET A 136 -6.73 10.85 -10.43
CA MET A 136 -5.29 10.59 -10.50
C MET A 136 -4.51 11.20 -9.34
N LYS A 137 -4.84 12.44 -8.93
CA LYS A 137 -4.25 13.07 -7.74
C LYS A 137 -4.47 12.21 -6.49
N LYS A 138 -5.72 11.74 -6.29
CA LYS A 138 -6.06 10.86 -5.16
C LYS A 138 -5.32 9.52 -5.24
N ALA A 139 -5.21 8.92 -6.42
CA ALA A 139 -4.46 7.68 -6.62
C ALA A 139 -2.97 7.87 -6.28
N CYS A 140 -2.33 8.90 -6.82
CA CYS A 140 -0.91 9.18 -6.57
C CYS A 140 -0.63 9.47 -5.08
N GLN A 141 -1.55 10.10 -4.35
CA GLN A 141 -1.42 10.35 -2.91
C GLN A 141 -1.46 9.06 -2.07
N LEU A 142 -2.16 8.02 -2.52
CA LEU A 142 -2.21 6.73 -1.83
C LEU A 142 -0.93 5.91 -2.02
N TYR A 143 -0.25 6.09 -3.15
CA TYR A 143 0.96 5.33 -3.46
C TYR A 143 2.15 5.86 -2.67
N GLY A 144 2.54 5.11 -1.63
CA GLY A 144 3.65 5.48 -0.75
C GLY A 144 4.95 4.73 -1.03
N GLY A 145 5.02 3.92 -2.10
CA GLY A 145 6.16 3.07 -2.43
C GLY A 145 5.78 1.58 -2.50
N ASP A 146 6.76 0.71 -2.36
CA ASP A 146 6.60 -0.73 -2.53
C ASP A 146 5.52 -1.34 -1.63
N TYR A 147 4.73 -2.23 -2.23
CA TYR A 147 3.72 -3.02 -1.53
C TYR A 147 4.38 -4.08 -0.66
N LEU A 148 4.04 -4.12 0.63
CA LEU A 148 4.58 -5.06 1.61
C LEU A 148 6.12 -5.19 1.54
N PRO A 149 6.89 -4.14 1.80
CA PRO A 149 8.35 -4.15 1.65
C PRO A 149 9.05 -5.24 2.49
N ASP A 150 8.43 -5.73 3.55
CA ASP A 150 8.94 -6.85 4.35
C ASP A 150 8.95 -8.21 3.62
N PHE A 151 8.30 -8.31 2.45
CA PHE A 151 8.16 -9.53 1.65
C PHE A 151 8.70 -9.39 0.22
N ILE A 152 9.63 -8.50 0.01
CA ILE A 152 10.18 -8.20 -1.34
C ILE A 152 10.76 -9.42 -2.07
N CYS A 153 11.17 -10.48 -1.34
CA CYS A 153 11.66 -11.72 -1.92
C CYS A 153 10.54 -12.72 -2.29
N ASP A 154 9.28 -12.44 -1.96
CA ASP A 154 8.16 -13.29 -2.35
C ASP A 154 7.74 -12.99 -3.79
N GLY A 155 7.70 -14.02 -4.65
CA GLY A 155 7.42 -13.85 -6.08
C GLY A 155 6.04 -13.22 -6.38
N VAL A 156 5.02 -13.50 -5.55
CA VAL A 156 3.68 -12.91 -5.72
C VAL A 156 3.70 -11.43 -5.33
N VAL A 157 4.39 -11.09 -4.24
CA VAL A 157 4.55 -9.70 -3.80
C VAL A 157 5.37 -8.91 -4.84
N LEU A 158 6.43 -9.49 -5.38
CA LEU A 158 7.25 -8.88 -6.41
C LEU A 158 6.44 -8.58 -7.69
N ALA A 159 5.62 -9.53 -8.14
CA ALA A 159 4.75 -9.32 -9.30
C ALA A 159 3.71 -8.20 -9.06
N LYS A 160 3.12 -8.16 -7.88
CA LYS A 160 2.21 -7.06 -7.49
C LYS A 160 2.93 -5.71 -7.44
N ASN A 161 4.15 -5.66 -6.91
CA ASN A 161 4.96 -4.45 -6.87
C ASN A 161 5.21 -3.89 -8.28
N SER A 162 5.59 -4.74 -9.24
CA SER A 162 5.78 -4.32 -10.62
C SER A 162 4.50 -3.72 -11.22
N ASN A 163 3.36 -4.36 -11.00
CA ASN A 163 2.06 -3.86 -11.49
C ASN A 163 1.66 -2.53 -10.83
N TYR A 164 1.80 -2.41 -9.51
CA TYR A 164 1.46 -1.16 -8.81
C TYR A 164 2.39 -0.02 -9.23
N LYS A 165 3.70 -0.28 -9.40
CA LYS A 165 4.65 0.71 -9.89
C LYS A 165 4.30 1.16 -11.31
N GLU A 166 3.96 0.24 -12.21
CA GLU A 166 3.53 0.53 -13.57
C GLU A 166 2.26 1.42 -13.58
N LYS A 167 1.22 1.02 -12.82
CA LYS A 167 -0.01 1.84 -12.70
C LYS A 167 0.28 3.24 -12.15
N TYR A 168 1.15 3.35 -11.13
CA TYR A 168 1.54 4.62 -10.55
C TYR A 168 2.28 5.50 -11.56
N THR A 169 3.25 4.92 -12.29
CA THR A 169 4.00 5.63 -13.34
C THR A 169 3.07 6.17 -14.42
N ASN A 170 2.14 5.34 -14.90
CA ASN A 170 1.18 5.74 -15.93
C ASN A 170 0.25 6.86 -15.42
N ALA A 171 -0.31 6.71 -14.22
CA ALA A 171 -1.19 7.72 -13.62
C ALA A 171 -0.47 9.05 -13.39
N LEU A 172 0.77 9.02 -12.88
CA LEU A 172 1.55 10.23 -12.62
C LEU A 172 1.96 10.94 -13.90
N ASN A 173 2.43 10.20 -14.92
CA ASN A 173 2.82 10.79 -16.20
C ASN A 173 1.60 11.46 -16.88
N THR A 174 0.47 10.76 -16.96
CA THR A 174 -0.76 11.35 -17.53
C THR A 174 -1.23 12.57 -16.73
N LEU A 175 -1.16 12.52 -15.40
CA LEU A 175 -1.51 13.66 -14.55
C LEU A 175 -0.62 14.87 -14.84
N CYS A 176 0.71 14.65 -14.95
CA CYS A 176 1.65 15.73 -15.25
C CYS A 176 1.42 16.32 -16.63
N GLU A 177 1.17 15.49 -17.65
CA GLU A 177 0.84 15.97 -19.00
C GLU A 177 -0.41 16.87 -18.99
N LEU A 178 -1.50 16.42 -18.36
CA LEU A 178 -2.73 17.19 -18.25
C LEU A 178 -2.55 18.53 -17.51
N LEU A 179 -1.76 18.54 -16.43
CA LEU A 179 -1.47 19.76 -15.68
C LEU A 179 -0.59 20.73 -16.51
N MET A 180 0.44 20.21 -17.19
CA MET A 180 1.31 21.02 -18.04
C MET A 180 0.56 21.64 -19.24
N ASP A 181 -0.35 20.91 -19.86
CA ASP A 181 -1.20 21.40 -20.95
C ASP A 181 -2.11 22.56 -20.51
N ARG A 182 -2.47 22.60 -19.24
CA ARG A 182 -3.23 23.69 -18.61
C ARG A 182 -2.35 24.83 -18.11
N GLY A 183 -1.02 24.67 -18.17
CA GLY A 183 -0.07 25.65 -17.62
C GLY A 183 0.04 25.61 -16.08
N GLU A 184 -0.48 24.56 -15.44
CA GLU A 184 -0.44 24.34 -13.97
C GLU A 184 0.92 23.72 -13.55
N TYR A 185 2.02 24.38 -13.89
CA TYR A 185 3.39 23.85 -13.73
C TYR A 185 3.79 23.65 -12.27
N GLU A 186 3.39 24.55 -11.35
CA GLU A 186 3.62 24.39 -9.91
C GLU A 186 2.99 23.11 -9.39
N THR A 187 1.74 22.87 -9.75
CA THR A 187 1.00 21.65 -9.34
C THR A 187 1.66 20.39 -9.92
N ALA A 188 2.15 20.44 -11.17
CA ALA A 188 2.87 19.33 -11.79
C ALA A 188 4.17 19.01 -11.03
N ILE A 189 4.91 20.00 -10.57
CA ILE A 189 6.11 19.83 -9.74
C ILE A 189 5.74 19.19 -8.40
N GLU A 190 4.70 19.69 -7.73
CA GLU A 190 4.23 19.17 -6.43
C GLU A 190 3.84 17.69 -6.48
N VAL A 191 3.14 17.26 -7.54
CA VAL A 191 2.71 15.86 -7.67
C VAL A 191 3.86 14.92 -8.05
N CYS A 192 4.91 15.43 -8.75
CA CYS A 192 6.11 14.67 -9.07
C CYS A 192 7.08 14.50 -7.90
N GLU A 193 7.11 15.44 -6.96
CA GLU A 193 8.10 15.48 -5.89
C GLU A 193 8.16 14.19 -5.05
N PRO A 194 7.03 13.55 -4.63
CA PRO A 194 7.08 12.27 -3.95
C PRO A 194 7.73 11.16 -4.80
N ALA A 195 7.45 11.14 -6.12
CA ALA A 195 8.02 10.15 -7.03
C ALA A 195 9.53 10.32 -7.17
N CYS A 196 10.02 11.56 -7.31
CA CYS A 196 11.46 11.85 -7.36
C CYS A 196 12.19 11.42 -6.08
N ARG A 197 11.52 11.52 -4.91
CA ARG A 197 12.10 11.03 -3.64
C ARG A 197 12.12 9.50 -3.55
N MET A 198 11.07 8.82 -4.02
CA MET A 198 10.97 7.36 -3.98
C MET A 198 11.90 6.70 -5.02
N TYR A 199 12.03 7.33 -6.18
CA TYR A 199 12.72 6.78 -7.35
C TYR A 199 13.67 7.84 -7.97
N PRO A 200 14.80 8.14 -7.32
CA PRO A 200 15.65 9.29 -7.68
C PRO A 200 16.36 9.18 -9.04
N PHE A 201 16.29 8.01 -9.69
CA PHE A 201 16.90 7.77 -11.01
C PHE A 201 15.88 7.61 -12.13
N ASP A 202 14.60 7.84 -11.85
CA ASP A 202 13.55 7.80 -12.86
C ASP A 202 13.35 9.18 -13.52
N GLU A 203 12.61 9.23 -14.63
CA GLU A 203 12.47 10.39 -15.51
C GLU A 203 11.66 11.58 -14.95
N TRP A 204 11.10 11.48 -13.75
CA TRP A 204 10.26 12.55 -13.19
C TRP A 204 11.00 13.85 -12.86
N GLN A 205 12.33 13.78 -12.63
CA GLN A 205 13.14 15.00 -12.54
C GLN A 205 13.14 15.79 -13.85
N ALA A 206 13.06 15.12 -15.02
CA ALA A 206 12.97 15.80 -16.30
C ALA A 206 11.67 16.61 -16.41
N ILE A 207 10.55 16.09 -15.88
CA ILE A 207 9.27 16.83 -15.82
C ILE A 207 9.41 18.07 -14.95
N GLN A 208 10.02 17.96 -13.77
CA GLN A 208 10.27 19.12 -12.90
C GLN A 208 11.14 20.18 -13.59
N ILE A 209 12.20 19.75 -14.27
CA ILE A 209 13.08 20.64 -15.04
C ILE A 209 12.30 21.35 -16.14
N ASP A 210 11.50 20.65 -16.94
CA ASP A 210 10.70 21.25 -18.01
C ASP A 210 9.69 22.26 -17.45
N CYS A 211 9.00 21.94 -16.37
CA CYS A 211 8.10 22.86 -15.68
C CYS A 211 8.81 24.14 -15.24
N LEU A 212 9.97 24.03 -14.55
CA LEU A 212 10.74 25.19 -14.10
C LEU A 212 11.26 26.03 -15.26
N MET A 213 11.67 25.40 -16.36
CA MET A 213 12.08 26.12 -17.59
C MET A 213 10.92 26.91 -18.19
N ARG A 214 9.73 26.32 -18.30
CA ARG A 214 8.52 27.02 -18.80
C ARG A 214 8.12 28.20 -17.92
N MET A 215 8.31 28.07 -16.62
CA MET A 215 8.06 29.12 -15.62
C MET A 215 9.20 30.16 -15.56
N LYS A 216 10.33 29.93 -16.24
CA LYS A 216 11.55 30.75 -16.21
C LYS A 216 12.19 30.87 -14.81
N LYS A 217 11.99 29.87 -13.95
CA LYS A 217 12.55 29.79 -12.59
C LYS A 217 13.96 29.16 -12.61
N TYR A 218 14.90 29.83 -13.24
CA TYR A 218 16.26 29.31 -13.47
C TYR A 218 17.08 29.16 -12.19
N ASP A 219 16.79 29.95 -11.15
CA ASP A 219 17.46 29.84 -9.86
C ASP A 219 17.11 28.52 -9.14
N GLU A 220 15.86 28.07 -9.27
CA GLU A 220 15.40 26.80 -8.69
C GLU A 220 15.98 25.58 -9.43
N LEU A 221 16.24 25.69 -10.74
CA LEU A 221 16.90 24.63 -11.54
C LEU A 221 18.29 24.27 -11.01
N SER A 222 19.03 25.25 -10.47
CA SER A 222 20.37 25.01 -9.92
C SER A 222 20.35 24.16 -8.63
N LEU A 223 19.20 23.99 -7.99
CA LEU A 223 19.02 23.23 -6.77
C LEU A 223 18.62 21.76 -7.04
N ILE A 224 18.20 21.45 -8.27
CA ILE A 224 17.94 20.07 -8.66
C ILE A 224 19.29 19.41 -8.93
N HIS A 225 19.79 18.67 -7.96
CA HIS A 225 20.99 17.86 -8.15
C HIS A 225 20.68 16.69 -9.11
N ILE A 226 21.21 16.80 -10.30
CA ILE A 226 21.26 15.72 -11.30
C ILE A 226 22.40 14.77 -10.95
#